data_f437c5fd5d4c4a10ff7a698b8b6d04b9
#
_entry.id   f437c5fd5d4c4a10ff7a698b8b6d04b9
#
_cell.length_a   1.000
_cell.length_b   1.000
_cell.length_c   1.000
_cell.angle_alpha   90.00
_cell.angle_beta   90.00
_cell.angle_gamma   90.00
#
_symmetry.space_group_name_H-M   'P 1'
#
loop_
_entity.id
_entity.type
_entity.pdbx_description
1 polymer ?
#
loop_
_entity_poly.entity_id
_entity_poly.type
_entity_poly.pdbx_seq_one_letter_code
_entity_poly.pdbx_strand_id
1 'polypeptide(L)'
;MRLKTILKSIFIVLCFSFLFISCGEKKEAEEAINNTAEKITFTDLAGREVTLDKPADRIFLGFYEESYLAVAKDFSKVVSISKAEWADFFTGQYKAYEEQMPSIKDMIDTGSIYKASFSMETLLNSRPEVAILAPFQYETLAENIKKLEDSGIKVVVIDYNSQTLEKHMQSTRILGMITGNQERAEKLALNYEKAIKEVEERVAKVDPKKRVYIELGNLGPKEIGNSYGDYLWGSLAKSAGGNNIAEGKVESYGPLDPEFILSSNPEMILFAGSRWSNDAGDRILIGFNVNPEETWARIKPYLERAGWDKLDAVKNGQVFAVDHGGLRSIYD
;
A
#
# COMPACT_ATOMS: atom_id res chain seq x y z
N MET A 1 -14.34 6.54 -76.70
CA MET A 1 -13.63 6.21 -77.95
C MET A 1 -12.44 5.33 -77.62
N ARG A 2 -12.52 4.11 -78.15
CA ARG A 2 -11.47 3.12 -78.46
C ARG A 2 -10.56 2.66 -77.30
N LEU A 3 -10.71 1.48 -76.78
CA LEU A 3 -10.56 0.14 -77.41
C LEU A 3 -9.09 -0.27 -77.60
N LYS A 4 -8.75 -1.34 -77.04
CA LYS A 4 -8.12 -2.63 -77.45
C LYS A 4 -6.93 -2.99 -76.59
N THR A 5 -6.95 -4.04 -75.85
CA THR A 5 -7.05 -5.49 -76.18
C THR A 5 -5.67 -6.12 -76.48
N ILE A 6 -5.43 -7.25 -75.82
CA ILE A 6 -4.74 -8.49 -76.32
C ILE A 6 -3.24 -8.57 -75.98
N LEU A 7 -2.59 -9.67 -75.60
CA LEU A 7 -2.90 -11.10 -75.49
C LEU A 7 -1.66 -11.80 -74.91
N LYS A 8 -1.93 -12.83 -74.15
CA LYS A 8 -1.19 -14.11 -74.03
C LYS A 8 0.28 -14.23 -74.45
N SER A 9 1.07 -14.88 -73.61
CA SER A 9 1.72 -16.17 -74.03
C SER A 9 2.23 -16.98 -72.84
N ILE A 10 1.78 -18.19 -72.81
CA ILE A 10 2.24 -19.36 -72.07
C ILE A 10 3.56 -19.82 -72.64
N PHE A 11 4.54 -20.17 -71.79
CA PHE A 11 5.60 -21.06 -72.20
C PHE A 11 5.85 -22.11 -71.11
N ILE A 12 5.41 -23.32 -71.41
CA ILE A 12 5.74 -24.55 -70.74
C ILE A 12 7.04 -25.06 -71.35
N VAL A 13 8.04 -25.35 -70.49
CA VAL A 13 9.08 -26.32 -70.87
C VAL A 13 9.34 -27.25 -69.73
N LEU A 14 9.18 -28.51 -70.05
CA LEU A 14 9.30 -29.73 -69.29
C LEU A 14 10.76 -30.23 -69.26
N CYS A 15 11.07 -31.02 -68.22
CA CYS A 15 12.11 -32.05 -68.12
C CYS A 15 13.56 -31.64 -67.87
N PHE A 16 14.21 -32.10 -66.82
CA PHE A 16 14.77 -33.46 -66.77
C PHE A 16 15.25 -33.81 -65.36
N SER A 17 14.97 -35.04 -64.99
CA SER A 17 15.37 -35.74 -63.78
C SER A 17 16.90 -35.86 -63.64
N PHE A 18 17.43 -35.66 -62.47
CA PHE A 18 18.62 -36.39 -62.00
C PHE A 18 18.45 -36.77 -60.52
N LEU A 19 18.30 -38.03 -60.30
CA LEU A 19 18.44 -38.69 -59.02
C LEU A 19 19.91 -38.68 -58.62
N PHE A 20 20.24 -38.02 -57.53
CA PHE A 20 21.39 -38.40 -56.71
C PHE A 20 20.92 -38.71 -55.29
N ILE A 21 20.95 -40.01 -54.98
CA ILE A 21 20.89 -40.53 -53.61
C ILE A 21 22.22 -40.20 -52.96
N SER A 22 22.22 -39.32 -51.97
CA SER A 22 23.30 -39.19 -51.01
C SER A 22 22.72 -39.31 -49.63
N CYS A 23 23.04 -40.41 -48.94
CA CYS A 23 22.88 -40.57 -47.52
C CYS A 23 23.72 -39.50 -46.81
N GLY A 24 23.07 -38.63 -46.02
CA GLY A 24 23.71 -37.64 -45.17
C GLY A 24 22.79 -37.34 -44.01
N GLU A 25 23.27 -37.58 -42.83
CA GLU A 25 22.70 -37.44 -41.50
C GLU A 25 21.68 -36.33 -41.36
N LYS A 26 20.48 -36.65 -40.85
CA LYS A 26 19.56 -35.69 -40.27
C LYS A 26 20.21 -35.10 -39.02
N LYS A 27 20.80 -33.93 -39.14
CA LYS A 27 20.88 -32.98 -38.03
C LYS A 27 19.49 -32.39 -37.88
N GLU A 28 18.74 -32.87 -36.90
CA GLU A 28 17.66 -32.10 -36.33
C GLU A 28 18.25 -30.81 -35.82
N ALA A 29 18.00 -29.71 -36.53
CA ALA A 29 18.12 -28.39 -35.97
C ALA A 29 17.02 -28.28 -34.89
N GLU A 30 17.39 -28.50 -33.63
CA GLU A 30 16.62 -27.96 -32.52
C GLU A 30 16.52 -26.44 -32.76
N GLU A 31 15.38 -25.99 -33.27
CA GLU A 31 14.96 -24.62 -33.07
C GLU A 31 14.88 -24.40 -31.54
N ALA A 32 15.94 -23.88 -30.98
CA ALA A 32 15.89 -23.29 -29.67
C ALA A 32 14.81 -22.21 -29.74
N ILE A 33 13.61 -22.55 -29.25
CA ILE A 33 12.55 -21.61 -28.93
C ILE A 33 13.17 -20.66 -27.92
N ASN A 34 13.70 -19.55 -28.41
CA ASN A 34 14.20 -18.47 -27.57
C ASN A 34 12.98 -17.80 -26.96
N ASN A 35 12.39 -18.48 -25.96
CA ASN A 35 11.32 -17.96 -25.14
C ASN A 35 11.95 -16.99 -24.15
N THR A 36 12.42 -15.83 -24.65
CA THR A 36 12.77 -14.69 -23.80
C THR A 36 11.45 -14.22 -23.21
N ALA A 37 11.08 -14.76 -22.04
CA ALA A 37 9.99 -14.21 -21.25
C ALA A 37 10.22 -12.70 -21.13
N GLU A 38 9.22 -11.92 -21.52
CA GLU A 38 9.30 -10.47 -21.48
C GLU A 38 9.53 -10.03 -20.02
N LYS A 39 10.61 -9.26 -19.80
CA LYS A 39 10.97 -8.77 -18.47
C LYS A 39 9.88 -7.83 -17.95
N ILE A 40 9.61 -7.91 -16.67
CA ILE A 40 8.65 -7.05 -15.98
C ILE A 40 9.39 -5.79 -15.57
N THR A 41 9.09 -4.65 -16.19
CA THR A 41 9.71 -3.36 -15.86
C THR A 41 8.65 -2.36 -15.44
N PHE A 42 8.90 -1.65 -14.33
CA PHE A 42 8.02 -0.62 -13.79
C PHE A 42 8.81 0.44 -13.03
N THR A 43 8.21 1.62 -12.86
CA THR A 43 8.72 2.65 -11.95
C THR A 43 8.05 2.51 -10.59
N ASP A 44 8.84 2.43 -9.52
CA ASP A 44 8.33 2.34 -8.15
C ASP A 44 7.94 3.72 -7.57
N LEU A 45 7.42 3.76 -6.35
CA LEU A 45 6.95 5.01 -5.72
C LEU A 45 8.10 5.89 -5.17
N ALA A 46 9.35 5.44 -5.25
CA ALA A 46 10.55 6.26 -5.06
C ALA A 46 11.10 6.81 -6.40
N GLY A 47 10.38 6.58 -7.52
CA GLY A 47 10.76 7.07 -8.85
C GLY A 47 11.88 6.25 -9.51
N ARG A 48 12.15 5.03 -9.05
CA ARG A 48 13.21 4.18 -9.56
C ARG A 48 12.68 3.16 -10.56
N GLU A 49 13.41 2.92 -11.64
CA GLU A 49 13.10 1.83 -12.55
C GLU A 49 13.55 0.50 -11.96
N VAL A 50 12.62 -0.44 -11.84
CA VAL A 50 12.85 -1.80 -11.35
C VAL A 50 12.53 -2.79 -12.46
N THR A 51 13.43 -3.74 -12.69
CA THR A 51 13.24 -4.82 -13.66
C THR A 51 13.37 -6.17 -12.97
N LEU A 52 12.36 -7.02 -13.17
CA LEU A 52 12.33 -8.43 -12.75
C LEU A 52 12.32 -9.33 -13.97
N ASP A 53 13.04 -10.44 -13.92
CA ASP A 53 13.03 -11.43 -15.01
C ASP A 53 11.72 -12.26 -15.03
N LYS A 54 11.06 -12.39 -13.89
CA LYS A 54 9.77 -13.06 -13.66
C LYS A 54 9.14 -12.53 -12.36
N PRO A 55 7.87 -12.84 -12.08
CA PRO A 55 7.31 -12.61 -10.74
C PRO A 55 8.16 -13.27 -9.65
N ALA A 56 8.32 -12.59 -8.52
CA ALA A 56 9.16 -13.07 -7.42
C ALA A 56 8.55 -14.29 -6.72
N ASP A 57 9.41 -15.23 -6.33
CA ASP A 57 9.03 -16.40 -5.53
C ASP A 57 9.47 -16.25 -4.06
N ARG A 58 10.34 -15.27 -3.77
CA ARG A 58 10.90 -15.01 -2.43
C ARG A 58 10.85 -13.51 -2.14
N ILE A 59 10.02 -13.13 -1.19
CA ILE A 59 9.73 -11.71 -0.90
C ILE A 59 10.03 -11.42 0.57
N PHE A 60 10.77 -10.34 0.82
CA PHE A 60 10.74 -9.65 2.11
C PHE A 60 9.63 -8.62 2.08
N LEU A 61 8.71 -8.69 3.04
CA LEU A 61 7.60 -7.75 3.19
C LEU A 61 7.84 -6.86 4.40
N GLY A 62 8.23 -5.61 4.15
CA GLY A 62 8.53 -4.64 5.19
C GLY A 62 7.28 -4.01 5.81
N PHE A 63 6.23 -3.80 4.98
CA PHE A 63 4.99 -3.13 5.39
C PHE A 63 3.84 -3.46 4.43
N TYR A 64 2.60 -3.06 4.76
CA TYR A 64 1.39 -3.25 3.94
C TYR A 64 0.97 -4.71 3.74
N GLU A 65 1.01 -5.49 4.81
CA GLU A 65 0.72 -6.93 4.80
C GLU A 65 -0.69 -7.23 4.27
N GLU A 66 -1.68 -6.44 4.66
CA GLU A 66 -3.07 -6.60 4.23
C GLU A 66 -3.23 -6.29 2.74
N SER A 67 -2.62 -5.21 2.27
CA SER A 67 -2.65 -4.84 0.84
C SER A 67 -1.92 -5.89 -0.02
N TYR A 68 -0.80 -6.43 0.50
CA TYR A 68 -0.13 -7.56 -0.12
C TYR A 68 -1.05 -8.79 -0.20
N LEU A 69 -1.69 -9.15 0.91
CA LEU A 69 -2.59 -10.29 1.00
C LEU A 69 -3.80 -10.14 0.06
N ALA A 70 -4.37 -8.93 -0.04
CA ALA A 70 -5.48 -8.65 -0.95
C ALA A 70 -5.12 -8.97 -2.41
N VAL A 71 -3.89 -8.71 -2.83
CA VAL A 71 -3.38 -9.00 -4.18
C VAL A 71 -2.91 -10.45 -4.30
N ALA A 72 -2.05 -10.91 -3.39
CA ALA A 72 -1.38 -12.21 -3.45
C ALA A 72 -2.27 -13.38 -3.03
N LYS A 73 -3.29 -13.15 -2.18
CA LYS A 73 -4.22 -14.09 -1.55
C LYS A 73 -3.64 -14.87 -0.37
N ASP A 74 -2.33 -15.01 -0.26
CA ASP A 74 -1.64 -15.68 0.83
C ASP A 74 -0.21 -15.14 0.98
N PHE A 75 0.50 -15.63 1.99
CA PHE A 75 1.89 -15.26 2.26
C PHE A 75 2.90 -16.33 1.82
N SER A 76 2.52 -17.27 0.96
CA SER A 76 3.37 -18.41 0.56
C SER A 76 4.72 -18.00 -0.05
N LYS A 77 4.79 -16.81 -0.65
CA LYS A 77 6.00 -16.24 -1.24
C LYS A 77 6.78 -15.34 -0.28
N VAL A 78 6.25 -15.02 0.90
CA VAL A 78 6.89 -14.18 1.90
C VAL A 78 7.85 -15.01 2.74
N VAL A 79 9.14 -14.77 2.58
CA VAL A 79 10.20 -15.50 3.29
C VAL A 79 10.65 -14.82 4.57
N SER A 80 10.42 -13.51 4.67
CA SER A 80 10.67 -12.73 5.89
C SER A 80 9.82 -11.46 5.92
N ILE A 81 9.62 -10.93 7.11
CA ILE A 81 8.69 -9.84 7.38
C ILE A 81 9.23 -8.94 8.49
N SER A 82 8.89 -7.66 8.47
CA SER A 82 9.07 -6.75 9.61
C SER A 82 7.88 -6.89 10.56
N LYS A 83 7.78 -8.04 11.24
CA LYS A 83 6.60 -8.43 12.04
C LYS A 83 6.23 -7.43 13.12
N ALA A 84 7.23 -6.83 13.78
CA ALA A 84 7.01 -5.86 14.83
C ALA A 84 6.25 -4.61 14.35
N GLU A 85 6.40 -4.21 13.08
CA GLU A 85 5.62 -3.12 12.50
C GLU A 85 4.11 -3.43 12.49
N TRP A 86 3.76 -4.68 12.31
CA TRP A 86 2.38 -5.15 12.29
C TRP A 86 1.88 -5.50 13.69
N ALA A 87 2.59 -6.37 14.40
CA ALA A 87 2.15 -6.92 15.69
C ALA A 87 2.10 -5.87 16.80
N ASP A 88 3.00 -4.88 16.82
CA ASP A 88 3.08 -3.89 17.89
C ASP A 88 2.18 -2.67 17.64
N PHE A 89 2.07 -2.23 16.38
CA PHE A 89 1.26 -1.05 16.05
C PHE A 89 -0.22 -1.40 15.83
N PHE A 90 -0.51 -2.62 15.36
CA PHE A 90 -1.86 -3.06 15.00
C PHE A 90 -2.19 -4.41 15.63
N THR A 91 -1.97 -4.53 16.94
CA THR A 91 -2.05 -5.78 17.70
C THR A 91 -3.39 -6.51 17.53
N GLY A 92 -4.50 -5.78 17.47
CA GLY A 92 -5.84 -6.38 17.29
C GLY A 92 -5.99 -7.03 15.92
N GLN A 93 -5.56 -6.33 14.90
CA GLN A 93 -5.60 -6.77 13.51
C GLN A 93 -4.62 -7.94 13.29
N TYR A 94 -3.37 -7.80 13.73
CA TYR A 94 -2.39 -8.89 13.68
C TYR A 94 -2.92 -10.19 14.27
N LYS A 95 -3.55 -10.14 15.47
CA LYS A 95 -4.14 -11.32 16.12
C LYS A 95 -5.27 -11.93 15.30
N ALA A 96 -6.15 -11.11 14.72
CA ALA A 96 -7.23 -11.61 13.87
C ALA A 96 -6.71 -12.36 12.63
N TYR A 97 -5.64 -11.85 12.01
CA TYR A 97 -4.98 -12.54 10.89
C TYR A 97 -4.23 -13.80 11.36
N GLU A 98 -3.55 -13.74 12.50
CA GLU A 98 -2.82 -14.88 13.06
C GLU A 98 -3.74 -16.06 13.42
N GLU A 99 -4.96 -15.77 13.90
CA GLU A 99 -5.98 -16.79 14.18
C GLU A 99 -6.45 -17.50 12.91
N GLN A 100 -6.59 -16.78 11.80
CA GLN A 100 -7.03 -17.32 10.52
C GLN A 100 -5.89 -17.96 9.72
N MET A 101 -4.68 -17.47 9.88
CA MET A 101 -3.47 -17.90 9.18
C MET A 101 -2.33 -18.16 10.18
N PRO A 102 -2.36 -19.29 10.92
CA PRO A 102 -1.36 -19.58 11.96
C PRO A 102 0.09 -19.58 11.48
N SER A 103 0.34 -19.81 10.19
CA SER A 103 1.68 -19.75 9.58
C SER A 103 2.38 -18.39 9.69
N ILE A 104 1.63 -17.31 9.98
CA ILE A 104 2.20 -15.98 10.24
C ILE A 104 3.15 -16.00 11.45
N LYS A 105 2.91 -16.87 12.43
CA LYS A 105 3.78 -17.05 13.61
C LYS A 105 5.20 -17.49 13.23
N ASP A 106 5.29 -18.35 12.24
CA ASP A 106 6.53 -19.04 11.86
C ASP A 106 7.34 -18.24 10.82
N MET A 107 6.83 -17.10 10.34
CA MET A 107 7.56 -16.22 9.43
C MET A 107 8.82 -15.65 10.10
N ILE A 108 9.92 -15.60 9.35
CA ILE A 108 11.17 -15.01 9.82
C ILE A 108 10.95 -13.52 10.07
N ASP A 109 11.11 -13.10 11.33
CA ASP A 109 10.99 -11.70 11.74
C ASP A 109 12.35 -11.00 11.64
N THR A 110 12.41 -9.92 10.87
CA THR A 110 13.62 -9.09 10.75
C THR A 110 13.68 -7.97 11.78
N GLY A 111 12.71 -7.86 12.66
CA GLY A 111 12.55 -6.71 13.57
C GLY A 111 11.95 -5.48 12.88
N SER A 112 11.86 -4.39 13.63
CA SER A 112 11.25 -3.13 13.18
C SER A 112 12.30 -2.18 12.62
N ILE A 113 12.12 -1.76 11.38
CA ILE A 113 12.93 -0.70 10.75
C ILE A 113 12.70 0.63 11.49
N TYR A 114 11.45 0.92 11.85
CA TYR A 114 11.08 2.14 12.57
C TYR A 114 11.67 2.22 13.99
N LYS A 115 11.69 1.09 14.73
CA LYS A 115 12.18 1.03 16.12
C LYS A 115 13.68 0.74 16.23
N ALA A 116 14.44 0.76 15.13
CA ALA A 116 15.87 0.43 15.09
C ALA A 116 16.22 -0.97 15.64
N SER A 117 15.26 -1.92 15.66
CA SER A 117 15.52 -3.33 16.00
C SER A 117 15.71 -4.21 14.74
N PHE A 118 15.74 -3.61 13.57
CA PHE A 118 15.88 -4.29 12.29
C PHE A 118 17.23 -4.99 12.14
N SER A 119 17.21 -6.25 11.72
CA SER A 119 18.37 -7.07 11.45
C SER A 119 18.58 -7.25 9.94
N MET A 120 19.54 -6.52 9.39
CA MET A 120 19.99 -6.69 8.00
C MET A 120 20.51 -8.12 7.75
N GLU A 121 21.21 -8.70 8.73
CA GLU A 121 21.72 -10.07 8.64
C GLU A 121 20.59 -11.08 8.48
N THR A 122 19.53 -10.96 9.29
CA THR A 122 18.35 -11.83 9.22
C THR A 122 17.67 -11.71 7.86
N LEU A 123 17.52 -10.47 7.33
CA LEU A 123 16.95 -10.24 6.01
C LEU A 123 17.81 -10.93 4.92
N LEU A 124 19.11 -10.70 4.90
CA LEU A 124 20.02 -11.29 3.90
C LEU A 124 20.02 -12.83 3.98
N ASN A 125 20.01 -13.40 5.19
CA ASN A 125 19.94 -14.84 5.40
C ASN A 125 18.63 -15.46 4.92
N SER A 126 17.52 -14.71 4.91
CA SER A 126 16.24 -15.16 4.35
C SER A 126 16.25 -15.21 2.81
N ARG A 127 17.24 -14.63 2.15
CA ARG A 127 17.47 -14.63 0.69
C ARG A 127 16.24 -14.25 -0.12
N PRO A 128 15.65 -13.08 0.09
CA PRO A 128 14.56 -12.62 -0.77
C PRO A 128 15.10 -12.21 -2.16
N GLU A 129 14.27 -12.34 -3.18
CA GLU A 129 14.52 -11.79 -4.53
C GLU A 129 14.11 -10.31 -4.58
N VAL A 130 13.03 -9.99 -3.86
CA VAL A 130 12.44 -8.64 -3.78
C VAL A 130 12.24 -8.24 -2.33
N ALA A 131 12.60 -7.00 -2.00
CA ALA A 131 12.27 -6.35 -0.73
C ALA A 131 11.24 -5.24 -0.98
N ILE A 132 10.03 -5.41 -0.45
CA ILE A 132 8.93 -4.43 -0.56
C ILE A 132 8.97 -3.54 0.68
N LEU A 133 9.10 -2.22 0.47
CA LEU A 133 9.24 -1.23 1.53
C LEU A 133 8.18 -0.12 1.39
N ALA A 134 7.78 0.46 2.52
CA ALA A 134 7.10 1.75 2.56
C ALA A 134 8.12 2.90 2.37
N PRO A 135 7.68 4.13 1.96
CA PRO A 135 8.58 5.27 1.79
C PRO A 135 9.43 5.57 3.02
N PHE A 136 8.83 5.61 4.22
CA PHE A 136 9.56 5.87 5.47
C PHE A 136 10.60 4.81 5.80
N GLN A 137 10.36 3.54 5.44
CA GLN A 137 11.33 2.46 5.63
C GLN A 137 12.50 2.60 4.65
N TYR A 138 12.20 2.95 3.40
CA TYR A 138 13.21 3.23 2.38
C TYR A 138 14.13 4.38 2.81
N GLU A 139 13.58 5.48 3.31
CA GLU A 139 14.31 6.62 3.84
C GLU A 139 15.15 6.25 5.07
N THR A 140 14.57 5.49 6.01
CA THR A 140 15.27 5.04 7.22
C THR A 140 16.45 4.10 6.90
N LEU A 141 16.29 3.22 5.90
CA LEU A 141 17.34 2.30 5.49
C LEU A 141 18.42 2.94 4.62
N ALA A 142 18.14 4.08 3.99
CA ALA A 142 19.01 4.89 3.12
C ALA A 142 20.34 4.24 2.67
N GLU A 143 21.38 4.29 3.53
CA GLU A 143 22.71 3.73 3.25
C GLU A 143 22.71 2.20 3.09
N ASN A 144 21.74 1.50 3.68
CA ASN A 144 21.61 0.05 3.59
C ASN A 144 20.93 -0.43 2.31
N ILE A 145 20.24 0.45 1.57
CA ILE A 145 19.55 0.10 0.30
C ILE A 145 20.56 -0.46 -0.70
N LYS A 146 21.70 0.25 -0.87
CA LYS A 146 22.77 -0.22 -1.75
C LYS A 146 23.28 -1.61 -1.36
N LYS A 147 23.38 -1.92 -0.06
CA LYS A 147 23.82 -3.24 0.40
C LYS A 147 22.85 -4.35 0.03
N LEU A 148 21.54 -4.08 0.05
CA LEU A 148 20.52 -5.01 -0.44
C LEU A 148 20.67 -5.24 -1.95
N GLU A 149 20.80 -4.18 -2.72
CA GLU A 149 20.95 -4.24 -4.18
C GLU A 149 22.24 -4.93 -4.61
N ASP A 150 23.37 -4.64 -3.95
CA ASP A 150 24.67 -5.31 -4.17
C ASP A 150 24.59 -6.83 -3.85
N SER A 151 23.63 -7.23 -2.99
CA SER A 151 23.35 -8.64 -2.69
C SER A 151 22.37 -9.29 -3.68
N GLY A 152 21.99 -8.58 -4.75
CA GLY A 152 21.08 -9.05 -5.79
C GLY A 152 19.59 -8.92 -5.46
N ILE A 153 19.24 -8.29 -4.34
CA ILE A 153 17.86 -8.09 -3.92
C ILE A 153 17.29 -6.85 -4.62
N LYS A 154 16.17 -6.99 -5.30
CA LYS A 154 15.45 -5.86 -5.90
C LYS A 154 14.65 -5.13 -4.83
N VAL A 155 15.01 -3.88 -4.53
CA VAL A 155 14.24 -3.06 -3.60
C VAL A 155 13.12 -2.35 -4.36
N VAL A 156 11.90 -2.44 -3.84
CA VAL A 156 10.69 -1.84 -4.42
C VAL A 156 9.96 -1.03 -3.36
N VAL A 157 9.68 0.22 -3.65
CA VAL A 157 8.89 1.09 -2.78
C VAL A 157 7.45 1.19 -3.29
N ILE A 158 6.49 0.92 -2.41
CA ILE A 158 5.07 1.14 -2.63
C ILE A 158 4.52 2.10 -1.57
N ASP A 159 3.49 2.86 -1.89
CA ASP A 159 2.98 3.93 -1.02
C ASP A 159 1.45 3.94 -0.94
N TYR A 160 0.93 3.34 0.12
CA TYR A 160 -0.49 3.48 0.48
C TYR A 160 -0.71 4.57 1.54
N ASN A 161 0.34 5.02 2.24
CA ASN A 161 0.20 5.99 3.32
C ASN A 161 -0.15 7.40 2.83
N SER A 162 0.29 7.80 1.64
CA SER A 162 -0.10 9.10 1.06
C SER A 162 -1.61 9.21 0.80
N GLN A 163 -2.34 8.09 0.71
CA GLN A 163 -3.78 8.03 0.49
C GLN A 163 -4.25 8.86 -0.72
N THR A 164 -3.43 8.91 -1.77
CA THR A 164 -3.82 9.47 -3.06
C THR A 164 -4.23 8.34 -4.00
N LEU A 165 -5.27 8.58 -4.79
CA LEU A 165 -5.80 7.58 -5.74
C LEU A 165 -4.71 7.03 -6.66
N GLU A 166 -3.87 7.92 -7.21
CA GLU A 166 -2.79 7.55 -8.14
C GLU A 166 -1.78 6.59 -7.50
N LYS A 167 -1.20 6.95 -6.33
CA LYS A 167 -0.20 6.13 -5.65
C LYS A 167 -0.78 4.80 -5.18
N HIS A 168 -2.04 4.81 -4.74
CA HIS A 168 -2.74 3.62 -4.33
C HIS A 168 -2.88 2.62 -5.48
N MET A 169 -3.41 3.08 -6.63
CA MET A 169 -3.55 2.24 -7.81
C MET A 169 -2.19 1.74 -8.33
N GLN A 170 -1.17 2.62 -8.37
CA GLN A 170 0.17 2.25 -8.80
C GLN A 170 0.78 1.20 -7.88
N SER A 171 0.69 1.37 -6.55
CA SER A 171 1.18 0.39 -5.56
C SER A 171 0.51 -0.97 -5.74
N THR A 172 -0.80 -1.00 -5.95
CA THR A 172 -1.56 -2.23 -6.18
C THR A 172 -1.12 -2.94 -7.46
N ARG A 173 -0.93 -2.20 -8.56
CA ARG A 173 -0.43 -2.74 -9.83
C ARG A 173 0.98 -3.30 -9.70
N ILE A 174 1.87 -2.61 -8.96
CA ILE A 174 3.22 -3.09 -8.67
C ILE A 174 3.17 -4.40 -7.88
N LEU A 175 2.33 -4.51 -6.85
CA LEU A 175 2.13 -5.78 -6.13
C LEU A 175 1.67 -6.89 -7.08
N GLY A 176 0.77 -6.58 -8.01
CA GLY A 176 0.32 -7.52 -9.05
C GLY A 176 1.47 -8.03 -9.90
N MET A 177 2.36 -7.15 -10.35
CA MET A 177 3.54 -7.49 -11.15
C MET A 177 4.54 -8.34 -10.37
N ILE A 178 4.84 -7.97 -9.11
CA ILE A 178 5.76 -8.71 -8.24
C ILE A 178 5.24 -10.12 -7.94
N THR A 179 3.94 -10.25 -7.66
CA THR A 179 3.34 -11.53 -7.23
C THR A 179 2.86 -12.41 -8.39
N GLY A 180 2.77 -11.86 -9.61
CA GLY A 180 2.20 -12.53 -10.78
C GLY A 180 0.66 -12.50 -10.81
N ASN A 181 0.02 -11.61 -10.05
CA ASN A 181 -1.43 -11.49 -9.93
C ASN A 181 -1.97 -10.20 -10.57
N GLN A 182 -1.47 -9.83 -11.77
CA GLN A 182 -1.78 -8.54 -12.42
C GLN A 182 -3.27 -8.33 -12.67
N GLU A 183 -4.00 -9.35 -13.13
CA GLU A 183 -5.43 -9.25 -13.38
C GLU A 183 -6.22 -8.92 -12.10
N ARG A 184 -5.88 -9.60 -11.00
CA ARG A 184 -6.51 -9.32 -9.70
C ARG A 184 -6.16 -7.93 -9.20
N ALA A 185 -4.90 -7.53 -9.30
CA ALA A 185 -4.43 -6.22 -8.89
C ALA A 185 -5.15 -5.11 -9.67
N GLU A 186 -5.30 -5.25 -10.99
CA GLU A 186 -6.01 -4.28 -11.81
C GLU A 186 -7.48 -4.17 -11.42
N LYS A 187 -8.16 -5.30 -11.19
CA LYS A 187 -9.54 -5.30 -10.70
C LYS A 187 -9.70 -4.57 -9.37
N LEU A 188 -8.79 -4.81 -8.42
CA LEU A 188 -8.80 -4.12 -7.13
C LEU A 188 -8.57 -2.62 -7.30
N ALA A 189 -7.58 -2.22 -8.10
CA ALA A 189 -7.27 -0.83 -8.38
C ALA A 189 -8.47 -0.09 -9.00
N LEU A 190 -9.13 -0.67 -9.99
CA LEU A 190 -10.30 -0.07 -10.64
C LEU A 190 -11.52 0.00 -9.73
N ASN A 191 -11.73 -1.00 -8.86
CA ASN A 191 -12.81 -0.96 -7.87
C ASN A 191 -12.59 0.17 -6.86
N TYR A 192 -11.35 0.35 -6.40
CA TYR A 192 -10.98 1.45 -5.51
C TYR A 192 -11.17 2.81 -6.18
N GLU A 193 -10.68 2.97 -7.42
CA GLU A 193 -10.89 4.20 -8.20
C GLU A 193 -12.37 4.56 -8.30
N LYS A 194 -13.20 3.58 -8.63
CA LYS A 194 -14.64 3.78 -8.74
C LYS A 194 -15.25 4.26 -7.41
N ALA A 195 -14.89 3.60 -6.29
CA ALA A 195 -15.42 3.96 -4.98
C ALA A 195 -15.00 5.38 -4.56
N ILE A 196 -13.74 5.76 -4.78
CA ILE A 196 -13.24 7.11 -4.47
C ILE A 196 -13.96 8.16 -5.32
N LYS A 197 -14.06 7.95 -6.65
CA LYS A 197 -14.75 8.89 -7.54
C LYS A 197 -16.22 9.09 -7.18
N GLU A 198 -16.92 8.03 -6.79
CA GLU A 198 -18.31 8.13 -6.32
C GLU A 198 -18.45 9.01 -5.07
N VAL A 199 -17.49 8.94 -4.15
CA VAL A 199 -17.46 9.82 -2.96
C VAL A 199 -17.14 11.25 -3.38
N GLU A 200 -16.10 11.48 -4.18
CA GLU A 200 -15.69 12.80 -4.67
C GLU A 200 -16.84 13.53 -5.41
N GLU A 201 -17.58 12.84 -6.27
CA GLU A 201 -18.74 13.39 -6.96
C GLU A 201 -19.88 13.81 -6.02
N ARG A 202 -20.06 13.07 -4.92
CA ARG A 202 -21.08 13.42 -3.91
C ARG A 202 -20.66 14.63 -3.11
N VAL A 203 -19.41 14.66 -2.64
CA VAL A 203 -18.90 15.73 -1.76
C VAL A 203 -18.59 17.03 -2.52
N ALA A 204 -18.35 16.95 -3.85
CA ALA A 204 -18.17 18.14 -4.69
C ALA A 204 -19.38 19.10 -4.66
N LYS A 205 -20.56 18.60 -4.29
CA LYS A 205 -21.82 19.37 -4.20
C LYS A 205 -22.07 19.93 -2.80
N VAL A 206 -21.19 19.65 -1.83
CA VAL A 206 -21.34 20.08 -0.43
C VAL A 206 -20.57 21.37 -0.21
N ASP A 207 -21.28 22.43 0.18
CA ASP A 207 -20.71 23.73 0.52
C ASP A 207 -21.60 24.41 1.60
N PRO A 208 -21.04 24.95 2.67
CA PRO A 208 -19.62 24.93 3.04
C PRO A 208 -19.14 23.55 3.52
N LYS A 209 -17.86 23.28 3.32
CA LYS A 209 -17.21 22.09 3.87
C LYS A 209 -17.01 22.25 5.38
N LYS A 210 -17.30 21.18 6.15
CA LYS A 210 -17.10 21.18 7.61
C LYS A 210 -15.62 21.23 7.95
N ARG A 211 -15.25 22.05 8.95
CA ARG A 211 -13.91 22.04 9.54
C ARG A 211 -13.73 20.77 10.36
N VAL A 212 -12.69 19.99 10.02
CA VAL A 212 -12.39 18.69 10.64
C VAL A 212 -11.05 18.79 11.36
N TYR A 213 -11.04 18.43 12.63
CA TYR A 213 -9.83 18.16 13.40
C TYR A 213 -9.63 16.65 13.50
N ILE A 214 -8.42 16.19 13.20
CA ILE A 214 -8.05 14.78 13.31
C ILE A 214 -6.91 14.65 14.31
N GLU A 215 -6.99 13.67 15.20
CA GLU A 215 -5.94 13.42 16.17
C GLU A 215 -5.66 11.92 16.31
N LEU A 216 -4.37 11.55 16.27
CA LEU A 216 -3.94 10.22 16.65
C LEU A 216 -3.99 10.09 18.17
N GLY A 217 -4.89 9.26 18.68
CA GLY A 217 -5.16 9.10 20.10
C GLY A 217 -4.18 8.16 20.83
N ASN A 218 -2.88 8.27 20.58
CA ASN A 218 -1.86 7.36 21.08
C ASN A 218 -1.02 7.89 22.24
N LEU A 219 -1.21 9.17 22.65
CA LEU A 219 -0.44 9.81 23.73
C LEU A 219 -1.25 9.99 25.02
N GLY A 220 -2.56 9.67 24.99
CA GLY A 220 -3.47 9.92 26.11
C GLY A 220 -4.04 11.34 26.11
N PRO A 221 -5.02 11.63 26.99
CA PRO A 221 -5.78 12.89 26.94
C PRO A 221 -5.00 14.13 27.41
N LYS A 222 -3.87 13.95 28.09
CA LYS A 222 -3.05 15.06 28.61
C LYS A 222 -2.17 15.73 27.56
N GLU A 223 -1.92 15.03 26.47
CA GLU A 223 -1.08 15.51 25.38
C GLU A 223 -1.91 15.63 24.10
N ILE A 224 -1.52 16.53 23.21
CA ILE A 224 -2.10 16.62 21.86
C ILE A 224 -1.34 15.65 20.97
N GLY A 225 -2.05 14.67 20.45
CA GLY A 225 -1.50 13.71 19.49
C GLY A 225 -1.25 14.33 18.11
N ASN A 226 -0.59 13.58 17.25
CA ASN A 226 -0.35 14.04 15.89
C ASN A 226 -1.65 14.22 15.12
N SER A 227 -1.78 15.34 14.42
CA SER A 227 -2.73 15.55 13.34
C SER A 227 -2.04 15.29 11.99
N TYR A 228 -2.78 15.34 10.90
CA TYR A 228 -2.31 14.99 9.56
C TYR A 228 -2.60 16.13 8.59
N GLY A 229 -1.60 16.54 7.82
CA GLY A 229 -1.73 17.45 6.68
C GLY A 229 -2.29 16.73 5.45
N ASP A 230 -1.65 16.88 4.30
CA ASP A 230 -2.00 16.10 3.09
C ASP A 230 -1.38 14.69 3.12
N TYR A 231 -1.68 13.93 4.18
CA TYR A 231 -1.12 12.60 4.42
C TYR A 231 -2.09 11.77 5.28
N LEU A 232 -2.15 10.44 5.05
CA LEU A 232 -2.98 9.51 5.82
C LEU A 232 -4.43 10.03 5.99
N TRP A 233 -4.88 10.15 7.24
CA TRP A 233 -6.24 10.59 7.57
C TRP A 233 -6.58 11.98 7.08
N GLY A 234 -5.59 12.87 6.95
CA GLY A 234 -5.79 14.22 6.40
C GLY A 234 -6.19 14.17 4.92
N SER A 235 -5.50 13.36 4.11
CA SER A 235 -5.86 13.15 2.70
C SER A 235 -7.25 12.54 2.56
N LEU A 236 -7.58 11.53 3.38
CA LEU A 236 -8.91 10.90 3.36
C LEU A 236 -10.02 11.86 3.78
N ALA A 237 -9.83 12.64 4.82
CA ALA A 237 -10.82 13.64 5.24
C ALA A 237 -11.09 14.68 4.15
N LYS A 238 -10.05 15.10 3.43
CA LYS A 238 -10.15 16.01 2.28
C LYS A 238 -10.92 15.36 1.12
N SER A 239 -10.59 14.13 0.75
CA SER A 239 -11.31 13.37 -0.28
C SER A 239 -12.78 13.11 0.10
N ALA A 240 -13.06 12.96 1.41
CA ALA A 240 -14.42 12.86 1.94
C ALA A 240 -15.15 14.22 2.04
N GLY A 241 -14.56 15.30 1.54
CA GLY A 241 -15.17 16.64 1.50
C GLY A 241 -15.03 17.44 2.80
N GLY A 242 -14.14 17.03 3.71
CA GLY A 242 -13.81 17.81 4.91
C GLY A 242 -12.83 18.95 4.60
N ASN A 243 -12.93 20.02 5.40
CA ASN A 243 -11.92 21.07 5.48
C ASN A 243 -10.99 20.74 6.66
N ASN A 244 -9.87 20.08 6.37
CA ASN A 244 -8.90 19.64 7.37
C ASN A 244 -8.16 20.86 7.95
N ILE A 245 -8.32 21.15 9.26
CA ILE A 245 -7.68 22.32 9.88
C ILE A 245 -6.16 22.19 9.97
N ALA A 246 -5.61 20.99 9.85
CA ALA A 246 -4.17 20.74 9.86
C ALA A 246 -3.49 20.96 8.49
N GLU A 247 -4.29 21.14 7.41
CA GLU A 247 -3.75 21.40 6.07
C GLU A 247 -2.89 22.67 6.06
N GLY A 248 -1.66 22.55 5.57
CA GLY A 248 -0.68 23.66 5.57
C GLY A 248 -0.15 24.09 6.94
N LYS A 249 -0.50 23.38 8.03
CA LYS A 249 0.03 23.62 9.38
C LYS A 249 1.08 22.60 9.77
N VAL A 250 0.95 21.39 9.28
CA VAL A 250 1.95 20.33 9.37
C VAL A 250 2.22 19.80 7.95
N GLU A 251 3.45 19.41 7.68
CA GLU A 251 3.83 18.93 6.35
C GLU A 251 3.14 17.58 6.06
N SER A 252 3.47 16.55 6.83
CA SER A 252 2.83 15.22 6.73
C SER A 252 1.98 14.97 7.97
N TYR A 253 2.60 14.98 9.15
CA TYR A 253 1.93 14.81 10.44
C TYR A 253 2.71 15.53 11.54
N GLY A 254 1.99 15.90 12.60
CA GLY A 254 2.54 16.55 13.78
C GLY A 254 1.44 17.06 14.69
N PRO A 255 1.76 17.39 15.95
CA PRO A 255 0.78 18.00 16.86
C PRO A 255 0.44 19.41 16.39
N LEU A 256 -0.83 19.78 16.56
CA LEU A 256 -1.27 21.18 16.41
C LEU A 256 -1.18 21.90 17.75
N ASP A 257 -0.97 23.22 17.68
CA ASP A 257 -1.05 24.07 18.86
C ASP A 257 -2.46 24.04 19.45
N PRO A 258 -2.63 23.84 20.79
CA PRO A 258 -3.94 23.78 21.42
C PRO A 258 -4.79 25.03 21.23
N GLU A 259 -4.19 26.22 21.23
CA GLU A 259 -4.91 27.51 21.02
C GLU A 259 -5.38 27.61 19.57
N PHE A 260 -4.58 27.08 18.61
CA PHE A 260 -4.98 27.01 17.22
C PHE A 260 -6.19 26.08 17.03
N ILE A 261 -6.22 24.92 17.71
CA ILE A 261 -7.37 24.00 17.65
C ILE A 261 -8.63 24.72 18.17
N LEU A 262 -8.54 25.42 19.32
CA LEU A 262 -9.65 26.14 19.90
C LEU A 262 -10.13 27.29 19.00
N SER A 263 -9.21 28.08 18.46
CA SER A 263 -9.55 29.21 17.58
C SER A 263 -10.11 28.76 16.23
N SER A 264 -9.68 27.64 15.71
CA SER A 264 -10.21 27.03 14.48
C SER A 264 -11.65 26.53 14.65
N ASN A 265 -12.08 26.26 15.90
CA ASN A 265 -13.40 25.76 16.26
C ASN A 265 -13.91 24.65 15.31
N PRO A 266 -13.29 23.46 15.30
CA PRO A 266 -13.70 22.39 14.40
C PRO A 266 -15.17 21.99 14.63
N GLU A 267 -15.86 21.67 13.52
CA GLU A 267 -17.25 21.21 13.52
C GLU A 267 -17.34 19.68 13.60
N MET A 268 -16.21 19.00 13.38
CA MET A 268 -16.05 17.55 13.54
C MET A 268 -14.69 17.25 14.13
N ILE A 269 -14.63 16.28 15.05
CA ILE A 269 -13.40 15.71 15.59
C ILE A 269 -13.37 14.22 15.21
N LEU A 270 -12.24 13.78 14.64
CA LEU A 270 -11.99 12.40 14.30
C LEU A 270 -10.75 11.92 15.05
N PHE A 271 -10.93 11.01 16.01
CA PHE A 271 -9.82 10.35 16.68
C PHE A 271 -9.43 9.08 15.89
N ALA A 272 -8.17 8.99 15.51
CA ALA A 272 -7.58 7.75 15.02
C ALA A 272 -7.00 6.99 16.22
N GLY A 273 -7.49 5.79 16.45
CA GLY A 273 -7.08 4.94 17.57
C GLY A 273 -6.70 3.53 17.10
N SER A 274 -6.23 2.71 18.00
CA SER A 274 -5.96 1.29 17.74
C SER A 274 -5.93 0.50 19.04
N ARG A 275 -5.83 -0.82 18.95
CA ARG A 275 -5.44 -1.64 20.08
C ARG A 275 -3.91 -1.66 20.17
N TRP A 276 -3.36 -0.71 20.92
CA TRP A 276 -1.91 -0.52 21.08
C TRP A 276 -1.29 -1.63 21.94
N SER A 277 -0.08 -2.10 21.59
CA SER A 277 0.63 -3.14 22.36
C SER A 277 1.03 -2.70 23.76
N ASN A 278 1.18 -1.40 23.99
CA ASN A 278 1.62 -0.81 25.26
C ASN A 278 0.61 0.26 25.77
N ASP A 279 -0.69 -0.03 25.67
CA ASP A 279 -1.75 0.86 26.17
C ASP A 279 -1.70 0.97 27.70
N ALA A 280 -1.48 2.19 28.20
CA ALA A 280 -1.50 2.53 29.61
C ALA A 280 -2.92 2.66 30.19
N GLY A 281 -3.94 2.44 29.38
CA GLY A 281 -5.34 2.56 29.80
C GLY A 281 -5.98 3.91 29.51
N ASP A 282 -5.30 4.81 28.84
CA ASP A 282 -5.71 6.19 28.57
C ASP A 282 -5.71 6.60 27.09
N ARG A 283 -5.26 5.71 26.19
CA ARG A 283 -5.22 5.94 24.74
C ARG A 283 -6.57 5.61 24.10
N ILE A 284 -6.85 6.19 22.95
CA ILE A 284 -8.04 5.85 22.18
C ILE A 284 -7.92 4.39 21.71
N LEU A 285 -8.81 3.56 22.22
CA LEU A 285 -8.90 2.14 21.94
C LEU A 285 -10.07 1.88 21.00
N ILE A 286 -9.79 1.33 19.83
CA ILE A 286 -10.80 0.96 18.82
C ILE A 286 -10.23 -0.14 17.93
N GLY A 287 -11.08 -0.83 17.16
CA GLY A 287 -10.70 -1.86 16.20
C GLY A 287 -11.18 -3.25 16.59
N PHE A 288 -10.48 -4.27 16.09
CA PHE A 288 -10.88 -5.67 16.26
C PHE A 288 -11.07 -6.06 17.73
N ASN A 289 -12.24 -6.68 18.05
CA ASN A 289 -12.59 -7.15 19.39
C ASN A 289 -12.59 -6.05 20.48
N VAL A 290 -12.91 -4.81 20.11
CA VAL A 290 -13.11 -3.69 21.04
C VAL A 290 -14.62 -3.39 21.16
N ASN A 291 -15.10 -3.24 22.39
CA ASN A 291 -16.48 -2.82 22.64
C ASN A 291 -16.61 -1.30 22.39
N PRO A 292 -17.65 -0.84 21.66
CA PRO A 292 -17.91 0.59 21.46
C PRO A 292 -18.03 1.40 22.76
N GLU A 293 -18.56 0.83 23.82
CA GLU A 293 -18.65 1.47 25.14
C GLU A 293 -17.26 1.74 25.74
N GLU A 294 -16.32 0.81 25.56
CA GLU A 294 -14.93 0.98 25.98
C GLU A 294 -14.25 2.09 25.17
N THR A 295 -14.46 2.13 23.84
CA THR A 295 -13.98 3.22 23.00
C THR A 295 -14.47 4.58 23.51
N TRP A 296 -15.76 4.71 23.81
CA TRP A 296 -16.32 5.96 24.33
C TRP A 296 -15.78 6.33 25.72
N ALA A 297 -15.54 5.36 26.59
CA ALA A 297 -14.92 5.61 27.88
C ALA A 297 -13.51 6.19 27.75
N ARG A 298 -12.78 5.81 26.69
CA ARG A 298 -11.45 6.34 26.38
C ARG A 298 -11.50 7.71 25.70
N ILE A 299 -12.54 8.03 24.95
CA ILE A 299 -12.72 9.34 24.27
C ILE A 299 -13.08 10.44 25.28
N LYS A 300 -13.93 10.15 26.27
CA LYS A 300 -14.44 11.15 27.24
C LYS A 300 -13.35 12.05 27.83
N PRO A 301 -12.25 11.53 28.39
CA PRO A 301 -11.20 12.38 28.96
C PRO A 301 -10.55 13.36 27.97
N TYR A 302 -10.53 13.02 26.67
CA TYR A 302 -10.05 13.95 25.64
C TYR A 302 -10.98 15.14 25.46
N LEU A 303 -12.30 14.95 25.60
CA LEU A 303 -13.29 16.01 25.49
C LEU A 303 -13.31 16.93 26.72
N GLU A 304 -12.72 16.51 27.85
CA GLU A 304 -12.57 17.27 29.08
C GLU A 304 -11.34 18.20 29.09
N ARG A 305 -10.58 18.24 28.00
CA ARG A 305 -9.47 19.20 27.83
C ARG A 305 -9.97 20.65 27.96
N ALA A 306 -9.14 21.51 28.48
CA ALA A 306 -9.51 22.90 28.74
C ALA A 306 -10.04 23.61 27.46
N GLY A 307 -11.27 24.14 27.54
CA GLY A 307 -11.93 24.86 26.44
C GLY A 307 -12.58 23.98 25.36
N TRP A 308 -12.42 22.66 25.40
CA TRP A 308 -13.00 21.76 24.41
C TRP A 308 -14.54 21.68 24.51
N ASP A 309 -15.09 21.93 25.67
CA ASP A 309 -16.54 22.09 25.91
C ASP A 309 -17.18 23.20 25.05
N LYS A 310 -16.37 24.13 24.54
CA LYS A 310 -16.81 25.23 23.69
C LYS A 310 -16.74 24.93 22.20
N LEU A 311 -16.08 23.87 21.79
CA LEU A 311 -15.96 23.46 20.39
C LEU A 311 -17.32 23.02 19.81
N ASP A 312 -17.63 23.47 18.62
CA ASP A 312 -18.88 23.11 17.93
C ASP A 312 -19.01 21.58 17.73
N ALA A 313 -17.90 20.89 17.44
CA ALA A 313 -17.86 19.44 17.35
C ALA A 313 -18.34 18.76 18.65
N VAL A 314 -17.87 19.25 19.80
CA VAL A 314 -18.22 18.68 21.11
C VAL A 314 -19.66 19.01 21.47
N LYS A 315 -20.10 20.28 21.33
CA LYS A 315 -21.48 20.71 21.60
C LYS A 315 -22.52 19.96 20.79
N ASN A 316 -22.19 19.66 19.53
CA ASN A 316 -23.11 19.04 18.59
C ASN A 316 -22.95 17.50 18.49
N GLY A 317 -22.11 16.90 19.37
CA GLY A 317 -21.86 15.46 19.37
C GLY A 317 -21.21 14.94 18.08
N GLN A 318 -20.47 15.78 17.36
CA GLN A 318 -19.77 15.43 16.11
C GLN A 318 -18.35 14.97 16.42
N VAL A 319 -18.24 13.96 17.29
CA VAL A 319 -16.97 13.35 17.68
C VAL A 319 -17.02 11.87 17.33
N PHE A 320 -16.03 11.42 16.58
CA PHE A 320 -15.95 10.07 16.03
C PHE A 320 -14.59 9.46 16.32
N ALA A 321 -14.51 8.14 16.26
CA ALA A 321 -13.25 7.42 16.26
C ALA A 321 -13.21 6.43 15.10
N VAL A 322 -12.01 6.23 14.57
CA VAL A 322 -11.72 5.27 13.50
C VAL A 322 -10.53 4.40 13.90
N ASP A 323 -10.52 3.15 13.46
CA ASP A 323 -9.37 2.28 13.64
C ASP A 323 -8.24 2.72 12.72
N HIS A 324 -7.11 3.11 13.31
CA HIS A 324 -5.92 3.50 12.56
C HIS A 324 -5.40 2.37 11.68
N GLY A 325 -5.57 1.13 12.12
CA GLY A 325 -5.27 -0.08 11.34
C GLY A 325 -6.12 -0.22 10.07
N GLY A 326 -7.30 0.37 10.04
CA GLY A 326 -8.18 0.36 8.86
C GLY A 326 -7.57 0.99 7.61
N LEU A 327 -6.56 1.86 7.75
CA LEU A 327 -5.80 2.38 6.60
C LEU A 327 -4.97 1.31 5.87
N ARG A 328 -4.73 0.18 6.50
CA ARG A 328 -3.95 -0.93 5.94
C ARG A 328 -4.83 -1.94 5.20
N SER A 329 -6.11 -2.02 5.58
CA SER A 329 -7.10 -3.00 5.08
C SER A 329 -7.99 -2.41 4.00
N ILE A 330 -7.44 -1.70 3.05
CA ILE A 330 -8.18 -0.89 2.08
C ILE A 330 -9.03 -1.72 1.10
N TYR A 331 -8.84 -3.02 1.07
CA TYR A 331 -9.53 -3.94 0.18
C TYR A 331 -10.40 -4.98 0.88
N ASP A 332 -10.55 -4.89 2.20
CA ASP A 332 -11.36 -5.80 3.00
C ASP A 332 -12.86 -5.43 2.99
#